data_e5062a05f69e19a28e093cdab59cd5ee
#
_entry.id   e5062a05f69e19a28e093cdab59cd5ee
#
_cell.length_a   1.000
_cell.length_b   1.000
_cell.length_c   1.000
_cell.angle_alpha   90.00
_cell.angle_beta   90.00
_cell.angle_gamma   90.00
#
_symmetry.space_group_name_H-M   'P 1'
#
loop_
_entity.id
_entity.type
_entity.pdbx_description
1 polymer ?
#
loop_
_entity_poly.entity_id
_entity_poly.type
_entity_poly.pdbx_seq_one_letter_code
_entity_poly.pdbx_strand_id
1 'polypeptide(L)'
;MPPIDYAAIAPVLIVLVAACLGVLIEAFVHRRQRWAAQVVLSLLAVILAGAQVIRHAREINTGGTTLSDTVAVGPATLFLWGTLLALALGAILLIADRSIEPGGAFVAETNTAETPRQPADAPGAASASVMDRATASVAGMRTEVFPLTLFSLGGMMVFCAANDLLTMFVALEVLSLPLYLLCGLAKRRRLLSQEAAVKYFLLGAFASAFFLYGLALLYGYAGSVKFSDIADATAGSLRSDTLLFAGLGLVIMGLLFKGSVGPFHLWTPDVYHGAPTAVTGFMAACTKVAAFGGMLRLLHVAFSASSWEWHWVLWTVAVLSMLIGVVSGLTQRDLKRMIAYSSIAHAGFLMVGAITLTERGLSATLFYLFAYGFTTLAVFGLIGLVRTSEGEATHLSDWAGLAKRSPLLATVFTFLLLALAGIPATSGFMGKFVVFSAAFSAGMGPLVVIGLLASALAAFLYLRVIVLMFFNDPAPDGPTVSVPGAFTTAAITLGVVVTLLFGLAPQLALDWASVGGFVS
;
A
#
# COMPACT_ATOMS: atom_id res chain seq x y z
N MET A 1 18.99 -31.24 -6.93
CA MET A 1 18.29 -29.97 -6.72
C MET A 1 19.24 -28.86 -7.08
N PRO A 2 18.88 -27.86 -7.86
CA PRO A 2 19.73 -26.69 -8.07
C PRO A 2 20.03 -26.05 -6.70
N PRO A 3 21.25 -25.54 -6.50
CA PRO A 3 21.63 -24.94 -5.22
C PRO A 3 20.73 -23.73 -4.96
N ILE A 4 20.19 -23.62 -3.73
CA ILE A 4 19.41 -22.45 -3.31
C ILE A 4 20.36 -21.28 -3.13
N ASP A 5 20.13 -20.20 -3.85
CA ASP A 5 20.85 -18.93 -3.63
C ASP A 5 20.26 -18.18 -2.43
N TYR A 6 20.76 -18.49 -1.24
CA TYR A 6 20.35 -17.82 -0.01
C TYR A 6 20.67 -16.33 0.01
N ALA A 7 21.70 -15.90 -0.74
CA ALA A 7 22.07 -14.50 -0.79
C ALA A 7 20.98 -13.70 -1.55
N ALA A 8 20.50 -14.21 -2.68
CA ALA A 8 19.46 -13.56 -3.47
C ALA A 8 18.15 -13.38 -2.70
N ILE A 9 17.75 -14.37 -1.88
CA ILE A 9 16.51 -14.32 -1.09
C ILE A 9 16.68 -13.75 0.32
N ALA A 10 17.91 -13.41 0.74
CA ALA A 10 18.20 -12.90 2.09
C ALA A 10 17.28 -11.74 2.52
N PRO A 11 16.96 -10.73 1.69
CA PRO A 11 16.06 -9.67 2.08
C PRO A 11 14.69 -10.18 2.54
N VAL A 12 14.11 -11.12 1.82
CA VAL A 12 12.81 -11.73 2.16
C VAL A 12 12.91 -12.58 3.42
N LEU A 13 13.97 -13.40 3.53
CA LEU A 13 14.20 -14.25 4.70
C LEU A 13 14.36 -13.43 5.99
N ILE A 14 15.08 -12.31 5.95
CA ILE A 14 15.25 -11.42 7.10
C ILE A 14 13.89 -10.93 7.59
N VAL A 15 13.02 -10.49 6.69
CA VAL A 15 11.68 -9.97 7.05
C VAL A 15 10.80 -11.08 7.62
N LEU A 16 10.74 -12.26 6.98
CA LEU A 16 9.90 -13.38 7.43
C LEU A 16 10.40 -13.99 8.74
N VAL A 17 11.71 -14.15 8.91
CA VAL A 17 12.29 -14.61 10.17
C VAL A 17 12.01 -13.60 11.29
N ALA A 18 12.13 -12.31 11.03
CA ALA A 18 11.77 -11.29 12.01
C ALA A 18 10.26 -11.33 12.35
N ALA A 19 9.39 -11.60 11.39
CA ALA A 19 7.95 -11.79 11.66
C ALA A 19 7.73 -12.99 12.60
N CYS A 20 8.38 -14.13 12.36
CA CYS A 20 8.32 -15.29 13.25
C CYS A 20 8.88 -15.01 14.65
N LEU A 21 10.03 -14.33 14.73
CA LEU A 21 10.60 -13.88 16.00
C LEU A 21 9.66 -12.91 16.73
N GLY A 22 8.96 -12.04 16.00
CA GLY A 22 7.93 -11.17 16.55
C GLY A 22 6.81 -11.95 17.23
N VAL A 23 6.34 -13.05 16.64
CA VAL A 23 5.35 -13.95 17.27
C VAL A 23 5.92 -14.59 18.56
N LEU A 24 7.18 -15.01 18.55
CA LEU A 24 7.82 -15.53 19.77
C LEU A 24 7.96 -14.47 20.86
N ILE A 25 8.24 -13.21 20.50
CA ILE A 25 8.24 -12.08 21.44
C ILE A 25 6.86 -11.94 22.10
N GLU A 26 5.76 -12.04 21.33
CA GLU A 26 4.41 -12.01 21.90
C GLU A 26 4.15 -13.14 22.89
N ALA A 27 4.69 -14.33 22.63
CA ALA A 27 4.50 -15.49 23.47
C ALA A 27 5.33 -15.42 24.77
N PHE A 28 6.60 -15.04 24.68
CA PHE A 28 7.59 -15.24 25.76
C PHE A 28 8.03 -13.96 26.48
N VAL A 29 7.98 -12.79 25.82
CA VAL A 29 8.47 -11.55 26.44
C VAL A 29 7.40 -10.93 27.34
N HIS A 30 7.83 -10.35 28.47
CA HIS A 30 6.93 -9.70 29.42
C HIS A 30 6.23 -8.47 28.79
N ARG A 31 4.93 -8.28 29.03
CA ARG A 31 4.08 -7.27 28.38
C ARG A 31 4.65 -5.85 28.35
N ARG A 32 5.37 -5.44 29.43
CA ARG A 32 5.98 -4.10 29.49
C ARG A 32 7.10 -3.86 28.46
N GLN A 33 7.81 -4.92 28.06
CA GLN A 33 8.95 -4.84 27.15
C GLN A 33 8.59 -5.17 25.70
N ARG A 34 7.42 -5.81 25.46
CA ARG A 34 7.00 -6.27 24.13
C ARG A 34 7.05 -5.18 23.07
N TRP A 35 6.49 -4.00 23.40
CA TRP A 35 6.46 -2.92 22.42
C TRP A 35 7.87 -2.50 21.96
N ALA A 36 8.77 -2.24 22.90
CA ALA A 36 10.14 -1.84 22.56
C ALA A 36 10.86 -2.94 21.76
N ALA A 37 10.70 -4.20 22.17
CA ALA A 37 11.27 -5.35 21.46
C ALA A 37 10.71 -5.47 20.03
N GLN A 38 9.39 -5.34 19.84
CA GLN A 38 8.73 -5.42 18.54
C GLN A 38 9.14 -4.27 17.60
N VAL A 39 9.18 -3.03 18.11
CA VAL A 39 9.60 -1.86 17.33
C VAL A 39 11.06 -2.02 16.89
N VAL A 40 11.96 -2.35 17.81
CA VAL A 40 13.38 -2.54 17.51
C VAL A 40 13.56 -3.68 16.51
N LEU A 41 12.93 -4.83 16.71
CA LEU A 41 13.00 -5.97 15.79
C LEU A 41 12.53 -5.58 14.39
N SER A 42 11.37 -4.93 14.29
CA SER A 42 10.78 -4.56 13.00
C SER A 42 11.62 -3.54 12.24
N LEU A 43 12.13 -2.52 12.92
CA LEU A 43 13.00 -1.51 12.31
C LEU A 43 14.32 -2.12 11.87
N LEU A 44 14.97 -2.93 12.71
CA LEU A 44 16.20 -3.63 12.36
C LEU A 44 16.02 -4.57 11.17
N ALA A 45 14.91 -5.34 11.13
CA ALA A 45 14.63 -6.23 10.01
C ALA A 45 14.51 -5.48 8.68
N VAL A 46 13.75 -4.38 8.67
CA VAL A 46 13.56 -3.57 7.45
C VAL A 46 14.86 -2.90 7.02
N ILE A 47 15.66 -2.36 7.97
CA ILE A 47 16.95 -1.73 7.67
C ILE A 47 17.95 -2.77 7.14
N LEU A 48 18.06 -3.93 7.79
CA LEU A 48 18.98 -5.00 7.35
C LEU A 48 18.58 -5.57 5.99
N ALA A 49 17.28 -5.82 5.76
CA ALA A 49 16.78 -6.24 4.46
C ALA A 49 17.05 -5.19 3.38
N GLY A 50 16.84 -3.90 3.68
CA GLY A 50 17.17 -2.79 2.78
C GLY A 50 18.67 -2.70 2.45
N ALA A 51 19.54 -2.89 3.44
CA ALA A 51 20.99 -2.95 3.22
C ALA A 51 21.38 -4.11 2.29
N GLN A 52 20.73 -5.28 2.42
CA GLN A 52 20.95 -6.41 1.52
C GLN A 52 20.46 -6.11 0.09
N VAL A 53 19.31 -5.45 -0.06
CA VAL A 53 18.81 -5.01 -1.39
C VAL A 53 19.81 -4.07 -2.05
N ILE A 54 20.32 -3.07 -1.32
CA ILE A 54 21.33 -2.13 -1.85
C ILE A 54 22.63 -2.85 -2.22
N ARG A 55 23.08 -3.81 -1.41
CA ARG A 55 24.25 -4.62 -1.72
C ARG A 55 24.04 -5.40 -3.01
N HIS A 56 22.92 -6.12 -3.12
CA HIS A 56 22.58 -6.89 -4.31
C HIS A 56 22.45 -6.02 -5.56
N ALA A 57 21.83 -4.84 -5.46
CA ALA A 57 21.71 -3.92 -6.59
C ALA A 57 23.06 -3.42 -7.13
N ARG A 58 24.12 -3.46 -6.31
CA ARG A 58 25.49 -3.11 -6.75
C ARG A 58 26.26 -4.28 -7.36
N GLU A 59 25.91 -5.51 -7.00
CA GLU A 59 26.61 -6.74 -7.40
C GLU A 59 25.97 -7.41 -8.63
N ILE A 60 24.66 -7.25 -8.82
CA ILE A 60 23.91 -7.97 -9.87
C ILE A 60 23.80 -7.12 -11.14
N ASN A 61 24.43 -7.58 -12.20
CA ASN A 61 24.28 -7.00 -13.54
C ASN A 61 23.11 -7.64 -14.35
N THR A 62 22.74 -8.88 -14.09
CA THR A 62 21.75 -9.63 -14.91
C THR A 62 20.61 -10.27 -14.13
N GLY A 63 20.76 -10.47 -12.81
CA GLY A 63 19.77 -11.20 -12.01
C GLY A 63 19.77 -12.72 -12.26
N GLY A 64 18.88 -13.44 -11.56
CA GLY A 64 18.76 -14.89 -11.69
C GLY A 64 17.52 -15.46 -11.02
N THR A 65 17.26 -16.74 -11.27
CA THR A 65 16.22 -17.52 -10.61
C THR A 65 16.80 -18.38 -9.49
N THR A 66 16.02 -18.67 -8.47
CA THR A 66 16.38 -19.49 -7.33
C THR A 66 15.17 -20.28 -6.82
N LEU A 67 15.36 -21.16 -5.82
CA LEU A 67 14.29 -22.02 -5.29
C LEU A 67 13.58 -22.84 -6.39
N SER A 68 14.35 -23.53 -7.21
CA SER A 68 13.83 -24.34 -8.34
C SER A 68 13.01 -23.48 -9.35
N ASP A 69 13.49 -22.28 -9.63
CA ASP A 69 12.90 -21.29 -10.54
C ASP A 69 11.56 -20.67 -10.09
N THR A 70 11.17 -20.85 -8.83
CA THR A 70 9.92 -20.28 -8.31
C THR A 70 10.03 -18.80 -7.94
N VAL A 71 11.26 -18.33 -7.69
CA VAL A 71 11.56 -16.93 -7.35
C VAL A 71 12.63 -16.39 -8.29
N ALA A 72 12.40 -15.21 -8.85
CA ALA A 72 13.35 -14.54 -9.72
C ALA A 72 13.70 -13.15 -9.16
N VAL A 73 14.99 -12.93 -8.98
CA VAL A 73 15.54 -11.68 -8.44
C VAL A 73 16.33 -10.99 -9.54
N GLY A 74 15.82 -9.88 -10.01
CA GLY A 74 16.43 -9.03 -11.02
C GLY A 74 16.29 -7.55 -10.65
N PRO A 75 16.77 -6.64 -11.48
CA PRO A 75 16.78 -5.21 -11.18
C PRO A 75 15.40 -4.65 -10.84
N ALA A 76 14.36 -4.98 -11.62
CA ALA A 76 12.99 -4.55 -11.33
C ALA A 76 12.46 -5.09 -9.99
N THR A 77 12.78 -6.35 -9.65
CA THR A 77 12.44 -6.95 -8.35
C THR A 77 13.13 -6.23 -7.20
N LEU A 78 14.43 -5.92 -7.34
CA LEU A 78 15.19 -5.18 -6.33
C LEU A 78 14.67 -3.76 -6.13
N PHE A 79 14.26 -3.08 -7.19
CA PHE A 79 13.60 -1.77 -7.09
C PHE A 79 12.30 -1.83 -6.31
N LEU A 80 11.45 -2.83 -6.61
CA LEU A 80 10.19 -3.07 -5.89
C LEU A 80 10.44 -3.41 -4.42
N TRP A 81 11.41 -4.27 -4.11
CA TRP A 81 11.77 -4.60 -2.73
C TRP A 81 12.30 -3.39 -1.97
N GLY A 82 13.19 -2.60 -2.58
CA GLY A 82 13.68 -1.36 -1.98
C GLY A 82 12.57 -0.37 -1.69
N THR A 83 11.64 -0.21 -2.64
CA THR A 83 10.45 0.64 -2.47
C THR A 83 9.55 0.13 -1.34
N LEU A 84 9.24 -1.17 -1.31
CA LEU A 84 8.42 -1.78 -0.25
C LEU A 84 9.04 -1.61 1.13
N LEU A 85 10.35 -1.87 1.26
CA LEU A 85 11.07 -1.74 2.54
C LEU A 85 11.13 -0.28 3.02
N ALA A 86 11.37 0.67 2.12
CA ALA A 86 11.40 2.09 2.47
C ALA A 86 10.01 2.62 2.87
N LEU A 87 8.94 2.19 2.21
CA LEU A 87 7.56 2.50 2.59
C LEU A 87 7.17 1.83 3.90
N ALA A 88 7.55 0.56 4.09
CA ALA A 88 7.29 -0.17 5.32
C ALA A 88 8.01 0.44 6.52
N LEU A 89 9.22 1.00 6.35
CA LEU A 89 9.91 1.76 7.39
C LEU A 89 9.03 2.91 7.88
N GLY A 90 8.52 3.74 6.97
CA GLY A 90 7.61 4.84 7.34
C GLY A 90 6.30 4.35 7.96
N ALA A 91 5.73 3.25 7.46
CA ALA A 91 4.51 2.67 8.03
C ALA A 91 4.72 2.12 9.44
N ILE A 92 5.83 1.42 9.70
CA ILE A 92 6.19 0.92 11.03
C ILE A 92 6.38 2.09 12.00
N LEU A 93 6.98 3.19 11.57
CA LEU A 93 7.10 4.40 12.40
C LEU A 93 5.71 4.97 12.76
N LEU A 94 4.76 5.03 11.82
CA LEU A 94 3.38 5.46 12.10
C LEU A 94 2.66 4.51 13.07
N ILE A 95 2.84 3.20 12.91
CA ILE A 95 2.26 2.17 13.80
C ILE A 95 2.87 2.23 15.21
N ALA A 96 4.15 2.54 15.30
CA ALA A 96 4.90 2.58 16.56
C ALA A 96 4.58 3.81 17.43
N ASP A 97 4.03 4.88 16.86
CA ASP A 97 3.79 6.13 17.59
C ASP A 97 2.62 5.98 18.59
N ARG A 98 2.90 6.34 19.84
CA ARG A 98 1.94 6.31 20.95
C ARG A 98 1.49 7.70 21.40
N SER A 99 2.08 8.75 20.85
CA SER A 99 1.83 10.12 21.30
C SER A 99 0.43 10.60 20.90
N ILE A 100 -0.09 10.08 19.78
CA ILE A 100 -1.37 10.49 19.20
C ILE A 100 -2.55 9.93 20.00
N GLU A 101 -2.46 8.69 20.47
CA GLU A 101 -3.47 8.05 21.33
C GLU A 101 -2.81 7.46 22.57
N PRO A 102 -3.23 7.86 23.79
CA PRO A 102 -2.74 7.22 25.00
C PRO A 102 -3.01 5.70 24.96
N GLY A 103 -1.94 4.92 24.99
CA GLY A 103 -2.00 3.46 24.85
C GLY A 103 -2.01 2.92 23.42
N GLY A 104 -1.90 3.78 22.39
CA GLY A 104 -1.81 3.40 20.97
C GLY A 104 -3.17 3.19 20.30
N ALA A 105 -3.17 3.21 18.97
CA ALA A 105 -4.38 3.08 18.14
C ALA A 105 -5.01 1.67 18.15
N PHE A 106 -4.31 0.68 18.72
CA PHE A 106 -4.63 -0.75 18.63
C PHE A 106 -5.02 -1.41 19.96
N VAL A 107 -5.60 -0.68 20.91
CA VAL A 107 -6.01 -1.24 22.22
C VAL A 107 -7.43 -1.78 22.15
N ALA A 108 -7.63 -3.03 22.57
CA ALA A 108 -8.96 -3.59 22.75
C ALA A 108 -9.63 -3.02 24.02
N GLU A 109 -10.87 -2.55 23.91
CA GLU A 109 -11.68 -2.04 25.03
C GLU A 109 -12.07 -3.09 26.08
N THR A 110 -11.73 -4.36 25.88
CA THR A 110 -12.12 -5.47 26.76
C THR A 110 -11.67 -5.32 28.21
N ASN A 111 -10.71 -4.44 28.51
CA ASN A 111 -10.24 -4.20 29.89
C ASN A 111 -10.91 -3.00 30.57
N THR A 112 -11.79 -2.25 29.92
CA THR A 112 -12.51 -1.13 30.55
C THR A 112 -13.88 -1.53 31.08
N ALA A 113 -14.39 -2.72 30.70
CA ALA A 113 -15.68 -3.23 31.16
C ALA A 113 -15.64 -3.91 32.55
N GLU A 114 -14.46 -4.25 33.05
CA GLU A 114 -14.30 -4.95 34.33
C GLU A 114 -13.91 -4.06 35.53
N THR A 115 -13.64 -2.78 35.31
CA THR A 115 -13.61 -1.85 36.46
C THR A 115 -15.05 -1.40 36.75
N PRO A 116 -15.66 -1.83 37.83
CA PRO A 116 -16.94 -1.29 38.23
C PRO A 116 -16.80 0.24 38.26
N ARG A 117 -17.68 0.96 37.58
CA ARG A 117 -17.77 2.43 37.74
C ARG A 117 -18.02 2.66 39.24
N GLN A 118 -16.97 2.96 39.99
CA GLN A 118 -17.16 3.51 41.34
C GLN A 118 -17.95 4.80 41.18
N PRO A 119 -19.01 4.98 41.96
CA PRO A 119 -19.74 6.26 41.97
C PRO A 119 -18.75 7.40 42.18
N ALA A 120 -18.95 8.51 41.49
CA ALA A 120 -18.06 9.68 41.53
C ALA A 120 -17.85 10.27 42.93
N ASP A 121 -18.66 9.87 43.89
CA ASP A 121 -18.70 10.38 45.26
C ASP A 121 -18.02 9.47 46.29
N ALA A 122 -17.32 8.39 45.87
CA ALA A 122 -16.61 7.54 46.83
C ALA A 122 -15.33 8.25 47.34
N PRO A 123 -15.16 8.38 48.67
CA PRO A 123 -13.95 8.95 49.25
C PRO A 123 -12.74 8.07 48.87
N GLY A 124 -11.84 8.61 48.07
CA GLY A 124 -10.66 7.88 47.55
C GLY A 124 -10.54 7.83 46.03
N ALA A 125 -11.54 8.30 45.27
CA ALA A 125 -11.51 8.30 43.81
C ALA A 125 -10.44 9.26 43.18
N ALA A 126 -9.89 10.17 44.00
CA ALA A 126 -8.93 11.18 43.55
C ALA A 126 -7.46 10.71 43.49
N SER A 127 -7.14 9.52 44.01
CA SER A 127 -5.75 9.05 44.14
C SER A 127 -5.37 7.83 43.29
N ALA A 128 -6.18 7.44 42.31
CA ALA A 128 -5.66 6.57 41.29
C ALA A 128 -4.57 7.37 40.52
N SER A 129 -3.32 7.09 40.89
CA SER A 129 -2.16 7.86 40.42
C SER A 129 -2.13 7.88 38.91
N VAL A 130 -1.63 8.98 38.32
CA VAL A 130 -1.33 9.08 36.88
C VAL A 130 -0.54 7.84 36.40
N MET A 131 0.22 7.24 37.32
CA MET A 131 1.01 6.04 37.14
C MET A 131 0.16 4.76 36.97
N ASP A 132 -0.99 4.63 37.70
CA ASP A 132 -1.89 3.48 37.55
C ASP A 132 -2.71 3.56 36.28
N ARG A 133 -3.05 4.77 35.82
CA ARG A 133 -3.67 4.97 34.48
C ARG A 133 -2.69 4.71 33.34
N ALA A 134 -1.42 5.09 33.50
CA ALA A 134 -0.37 4.81 32.54
C ALA A 134 -0.04 3.30 32.49
N THR A 135 0.00 2.61 33.62
CA THR A 135 0.24 1.15 33.68
C THR A 135 -0.94 0.36 33.12
N ALA A 136 -2.18 0.78 33.37
CA ALA A 136 -3.37 0.17 32.79
C ALA A 136 -3.41 0.38 31.25
N SER A 137 -2.97 1.55 30.75
CA SER A 137 -2.90 1.82 29.32
C SER A 137 -1.84 0.96 28.60
N VAL A 138 -0.72 0.66 29.28
CA VAL A 138 0.34 -0.21 28.73
C VAL A 138 -0.07 -1.68 28.74
N ALA A 139 -0.88 -2.13 29.68
CA ALA A 139 -1.34 -3.53 29.81
C ALA A 139 -2.32 -3.95 28.69
N GLY A 140 -3.00 -3.00 28.03
CA GLY A 140 -4.00 -3.27 27.00
C GLY A 140 -3.49 -3.11 25.55
N MET A 141 -2.19 -2.85 25.32
CA MET A 141 -1.69 -2.56 23.98
C MET A 141 -1.48 -3.84 23.16
N ARG A 142 -1.98 -3.81 21.94
CA ARG A 142 -1.79 -4.88 20.95
C ARG A 142 -0.48 -4.65 20.19
N THR A 143 0.53 -5.43 20.48
CA THR A 143 1.84 -5.40 19.83
C THR A 143 1.94 -6.41 18.66
N GLU A 144 0.95 -7.28 18.52
CA GLU A 144 0.77 -8.24 17.43
C GLU A 144 0.73 -7.57 16.03
N VAL A 145 0.45 -6.27 15.98
CA VAL A 145 0.44 -5.49 14.73
C VAL A 145 1.79 -5.51 14.01
N PHE A 146 2.91 -5.59 14.76
CA PHE A 146 4.24 -5.58 14.16
C PHE A 146 4.56 -6.89 13.40
N PRO A 147 4.46 -8.09 14.00
CA PRO A 147 4.67 -9.33 13.26
C PRO A 147 3.66 -9.50 12.11
N LEU A 148 2.40 -9.09 12.26
CA LEU A 148 1.42 -9.12 11.16
C LEU A 148 1.85 -8.20 10.00
N THR A 149 2.36 -7.00 10.30
CA THR A 149 2.89 -6.08 9.28
C THR A 149 4.09 -6.68 8.55
N LEU A 150 5.01 -7.34 9.28
CA LEU A 150 6.17 -8.00 8.69
C LEU A 150 5.80 -9.22 7.85
N PHE A 151 4.84 -10.06 8.27
CA PHE A 151 4.33 -11.14 7.43
C PHE A 151 3.73 -10.62 6.13
N SER A 152 2.89 -9.58 6.22
CA SER A 152 2.33 -8.96 5.03
C SER A 152 3.42 -8.40 4.11
N LEU A 153 4.43 -7.73 4.66
CA LEU A 153 5.56 -7.19 3.90
C LEU A 153 6.36 -8.30 3.22
N GLY A 154 6.68 -9.38 3.94
CA GLY A 154 7.37 -10.55 3.39
C GLY A 154 6.59 -11.19 2.24
N GLY A 155 5.26 -11.34 2.41
CA GLY A 155 4.36 -11.79 1.35
C GLY A 155 4.37 -10.86 0.12
N MET A 156 4.37 -9.52 0.33
CA MET A 156 4.49 -8.53 -0.75
C MET A 156 5.80 -8.66 -1.51
N MET A 157 6.91 -8.89 -0.81
CA MET A 157 8.22 -9.08 -1.42
C MET A 157 8.27 -10.36 -2.26
N VAL A 158 7.75 -11.49 -1.74
CA VAL A 158 7.66 -12.74 -2.51
C VAL A 158 6.75 -12.57 -3.72
N PHE A 159 5.62 -11.87 -3.57
CA PHE A 159 4.66 -11.63 -4.65
C PHE A 159 5.28 -10.89 -5.85
N CYS A 160 6.14 -9.91 -5.60
CA CYS A 160 6.88 -9.19 -6.64
C CYS A 160 7.97 -10.05 -7.33
N ALA A 161 8.46 -11.08 -6.65
CA ALA A 161 9.54 -11.95 -7.12
C ALA A 161 9.06 -13.31 -7.63
N ALA A 162 7.77 -13.63 -7.47
CA ALA A 162 7.20 -14.91 -7.88
C ALA A 162 7.41 -15.15 -9.39
N ASN A 163 7.93 -16.33 -9.75
CA ASN A 163 8.20 -16.73 -11.12
C ASN A 163 7.29 -17.86 -11.62
N ASP A 164 6.30 -18.19 -10.83
CA ASP A 164 5.21 -19.10 -11.17
C ASP A 164 3.90 -18.67 -10.51
N LEU A 165 2.77 -19.14 -11.06
CA LEU A 165 1.43 -18.78 -10.59
C LEU A 165 1.13 -19.31 -9.19
N LEU A 166 1.68 -20.46 -8.80
CA LEU A 166 1.41 -21.06 -7.50
C LEU A 166 2.11 -20.30 -6.38
N THR A 167 3.40 -19.97 -6.58
CA THR A 167 4.16 -19.12 -5.66
C THR A 167 3.51 -17.74 -5.56
N MET A 168 3.04 -17.17 -6.68
CA MET A 168 2.31 -15.90 -6.69
C MET A 168 1.02 -15.98 -5.87
N PHE A 169 0.25 -17.06 -6.00
CA PHE A 169 -0.97 -17.29 -5.22
C PHE A 169 -0.68 -17.40 -3.72
N VAL A 170 0.29 -18.22 -3.33
CA VAL A 170 0.69 -18.37 -1.92
C VAL A 170 1.15 -17.00 -1.34
N ALA A 171 1.96 -16.26 -2.09
CA ALA A 171 2.40 -14.95 -1.68
C ALA A 171 1.22 -13.95 -1.54
N LEU A 172 0.21 -14.05 -2.42
CA LEU A 172 -1.03 -13.26 -2.33
C LEU A 172 -1.78 -13.51 -1.02
N GLU A 173 -1.85 -14.77 -0.58
CA GLU A 173 -2.49 -15.12 0.70
C GLU A 173 -1.65 -14.68 1.90
N VAL A 174 -0.32 -14.88 1.86
CA VAL A 174 0.59 -14.45 2.93
C VAL A 174 0.56 -12.93 3.14
N LEU A 175 0.47 -12.15 2.07
CA LEU A 175 0.33 -10.69 2.21
C LEU A 175 -1.07 -10.26 2.65
N SER A 176 -2.13 -11.04 2.35
CA SER A 176 -3.52 -10.64 2.53
C SER A 176 -4.08 -10.98 3.90
N LEU A 177 -3.84 -12.20 4.41
CA LEU A 177 -4.38 -12.66 5.69
C LEU A 177 -4.02 -11.75 6.88
N PRO A 178 -2.75 -11.31 7.04
CA PRO A 178 -2.42 -10.36 8.10
C PRO A 178 -3.13 -9.02 7.94
N LEU A 179 -3.33 -8.53 6.72
CA LEU A 179 -4.02 -7.26 6.46
C LEU A 179 -5.50 -7.31 6.85
N TYR A 180 -6.17 -8.45 6.65
CA TYR A 180 -7.56 -8.63 7.10
C TYR A 180 -7.67 -8.45 8.61
N LEU A 181 -6.73 -9.03 9.37
CA LEU A 181 -6.67 -8.88 10.82
C LEU A 181 -6.33 -7.45 11.24
N LEU A 182 -5.31 -6.85 10.62
CA LEU A 182 -4.87 -5.48 10.91
C LEU A 182 -6.00 -4.46 10.74
N CYS A 183 -6.87 -4.62 9.73
CA CYS A 183 -8.02 -3.73 9.51
C CYS A 183 -9.02 -3.76 10.66
N GLY A 184 -9.15 -4.89 11.38
CA GLY A 184 -10.09 -5.08 12.49
C GLY A 184 -9.58 -4.63 13.86
N LEU A 185 -8.36 -4.11 13.97
CA LEU A 185 -7.70 -3.85 15.27
C LEU A 185 -7.85 -2.41 15.77
N ALA A 186 -8.73 -1.56 15.20
CA ALA A 186 -8.91 -0.20 15.69
C ALA A 186 -9.46 -0.18 17.12
N LYS A 187 -8.86 0.66 17.99
CA LYS A 187 -9.32 0.89 19.36
C LYS A 187 -10.66 1.63 19.40
N ARG A 188 -10.74 2.71 18.66
CA ARG A 188 -11.94 3.53 18.50
C ARG A 188 -12.65 3.15 17.19
N ARG A 189 -13.97 3.42 17.11
CA ARG A 189 -14.78 3.06 15.93
C ARG A 189 -14.75 1.55 15.63
N ARG A 190 -14.78 0.72 16.68
CA ARG A 190 -14.61 -0.73 16.62
C ARG A 190 -15.57 -1.41 15.63
N LEU A 191 -16.84 -1.01 15.59
CA LEU A 191 -17.81 -1.58 14.65
C LEU A 191 -17.43 -1.31 13.18
N LEU A 192 -17.01 -0.09 12.84
CA LEU A 192 -16.54 0.24 11.50
C LEU A 192 -15.27 -0.54 11.12
N SER A 193 -14.35 -0.73 12.07
CA SER A 193 -13.13 -1.49 11.85
C SER A 193 -13.42 -2.97 11.64
N GLN A 194 -14.33 -3.55 12.42
CA GLN A 194 -14.77 -4.94 12.23
C GLN A 194 -15.51 -5.12 10.91
N GLU A 195 -16.40 -4.20 10.53
CA GLU A 195 -17.08 -4.20 9.24
C GLU A 195 -16.07 -4.13 8.09
N ALA A 196 -15.07 -3.24 8.18
CA ALA A 196 -14.00 -3.13 7.20
C ALA A 196 -13.21 -4.44 7.06
N ALA A 197 -12.86 -5.08 8.18
CA ALA A 197 -12.14 -6.34 8.18
C ALA A 197 -12.94 -7.47 7.54
N VAL A 198 -14.23 -7.60 7.89
CA VAL A 198 -15.13 -8.62 7.32
C VAL A 198 -15.34 -8.40 5.82
N LYS A 199 -15.62 -7.16 5.39
CA LYS A 199 -15.76 -6.82 3.97
C LYS A 199 -14.47 -7.13 3.19
N TYR A 200 -13.32 -6.77 3.75
CA TYR A 200 -12.03 -7.02 3.09
C TYR A 200 -11.74 -8.51 2.99
N PHE A 201 -12.00 -9.27 4.06
CA PHE A 201 -11.82 -10.72 4.07
C PHE A 201 -12.74 -11.41 3.05
N LEU A 202 -14.06 -11.14 3.08
CA LEU A 202 -15.03 -11.81 2.20
C LEU A 202 -14.77 -11.50 0.73
N LEU A 203 -14.59 -10.23 0.39
CA LEU A 203 -14.32 -9.82 -0.99
C LEU A 203 -12.92 -10.26 -1.45
N GLY A 204 -11.94 -10.27 -0.54
CA GLY A 204 -10.59 -10.74 -0.80
C GLY A 204 -10.56 -12.25 -1.06
N ALA A 205 -11.20 -13.05 -0.21
CA ALA A 205 -11.30 -14.49 -0.39
C ALA A 205 -11.99 -14.87 -1.73
N PHE A 206 -13.02 -14.09 -2.10
CA PHE A 206 -13.68 -14.26 -3.39
C PHE A 206 -12.75 -13.95 -4.58
N ALA A 207 -11.98 -12.87 -4.49
CA ALA A 207 -10.97 -12.53 -5.51
C ALA A 207 -9.86 -13.57 -5.60
N SER A 208 -9.40 -14.11 -4.47
CA SER A 208 -8.42 -15.21 -4.41
C SER A 208 -8.95 -16.50 -5.02
N ALA A 209 -10.24 -16.80 -4.84
CA ALA A 209 -10.87 -17.95 -5.49
C ALA A 209 -10.87 -17.81 -7.02
N PHE A 210 -11.15 -16.63 -7.55
CA PHE A 210 -11.04 -16.37 -8.99
C PHE A 210 -9.60 -16.52 -9.48
N PHE A 211 -8.63 -15.98 -8.74
CA PHE A 211 -7.22 -16.14 -9.08
C PHE A 211 -6.83 -17.62 -9.14
N LEU A 212 -7.19 -18.40 -8.13
CA LEU A 212 -6.88 -19.83 -8.05
C LEU A 212 -7.54 -20.62 -9.17
N TYR A 213 -8.81 -20.31 -9.49
CA TYR A 213 -9.49 -20.95 -10.60
C TYR A 213 -8.87 -20.58 -11.95
N GLY A 214 -8.49 -19.32 -12.13
CA GLY A 214 -7.75 -18.87 -13.31
C GLY A 214 -6.40 -19.57 -13.47
N LEU A 215 -5.66 -19.75 -12.36
CA LEU A 215 -4.43 -20.53 -12.32
C LEU A 215 -4.67 -21.98 -12.80
N ALA A 216 -5.74 -22.63 -12.33
CA ALA A 216 -6.07 -23.98 -12.73
C ALA A 216 -6.38 -24.09 -14.24
N LEU A 217 -7.07 -23.10 -14.82
CA LEU A 217 -7.33 -23.05 -16.25
C LEU A 217 -6.06 -22.84 -17.07
N LEU A 218 -5.16 -21.94 -16.61
CA LEU A 218 -3.86 -21.71 -17.26
C LEU A 218 -2.97 -22.95 -17.17
N TYR A 219 -2.98 -23.67 -16.04
CA TYR A 219 -2.32 -24.96 -15.93
C TYR A 219 -2.90 -25.98 -16.91
N GLY A 220 -4.22 -26.03 -17.05
CA GLY A 220 -4.87 -26.88 -18.06
C GLY A 220 -4.47 -26.54 -19.49
N TYR A 221 -4.19 -25.25 -19.77
CA TYR A 221 -3.72 -24.79 -21.07
C TYR A 221 -2.24 -25.11 -21.32
N ALA A 222 -1.35 -24.69 -20.42
CA ALA A 222 0.10 -24.76 -20.61
C ALA A 222 0.70 -26.10 -20.15
N GLY A 223 0.04 -26.82 -19.21
CA GLY A 223 0.59 -28.01 -18.56
C GLY A 223 1.62 -27.71 -17.48
N SER A 224 1.83 -26.41 -17.16
CA SER A 224 2.77 -25.92 -16.16
C SER A 224 2.23 -24.66 -15.50
N VAL A 225 2.75 -24.34 -14.31
CA VAL A 225 2.48 -23.09 -13.59
C VAL A 225 3.58 -22.06 -13.77
N LYS A 226 4.74 -22.42 -14.34
CA LYS A 226 5.88 -21.54 -14.53
C LYS A 226 5.57 -20.50 -15.62
N PHE A 227 6.03 -19.27 -15.40
CA PHE A 227 5.79 -18.17 -16.35
C PHE A 227 6.47 -18.40 -17.70
N SER A 228 7.68 -18.97 -17.73
CA SER A 228 8.38 -19.34 -18.96
C SER A 228 7.59 -20.35 -19.80
N ASP A 229 7.09 -21.41 -19.17
CA ASP A 229 6.37 -22.47 -19.87
C ASP A 229 5.01 -21.97 -20.40
N ILE A 230 4.35 -21.06 -19.65
CA ILE A 230 3.12 -20.39 -20.08
C ILE A 230 3.43 -19.48 -21.29
N ALA A 231 4.53 -18.73 -21.24
CA ALA A 231 4.95 -17.88 -22.36
C ALA A 231 5.22 -18.70 -23.62
N ASP A 232 5.94 -19.83 -23.51
CA ASP A 232 6.21 -20.75 -24.62
C ASP A 232 4.91 -21.36 -25.18
N ALA A 233 3.99 -21.73 -24.32
CA ALA A 233 2.68 -22.26 -24.72
C ALA A 233 1.85 -21.22 -25.48
N THR A 234 1.90 -19.93 -25.08
CA THR A 234 1.18 -18.85 -25.76
C THR A 234 1.79 -18.49 -27.12
N ALA A 235 3.09 -18.69 -27.29
CA ALA A 235 3.79 -18.39 -28.54
C ALA A 235 3.62 -19.46 -29.62
N GLY A 236 3.35 -20.73 -29.25
CA GLY A 236 3.46 -21.86 -30.17
C GLY A 236 2.29 -22.84 -30.23
N SER A 237 1.18 -22.66 -29.49
CA SER A 237 0.17 -23.72 -29.37
C SER A 237 -0.92 -23.63 -30.44
N LEU A 238 -1.29 -24.82 -30.99
CA LEU A 238 -2.49 -25.07 -31.79
C LEU A 238 -3.72 -25.40 -30.89
N ARG A 239 -3.64 -25.15 -29.57
CA ARG A 239 -4.71 -25.45 -28.62
C ARG A 239 -5.80 -24.37 -28.68
N SER A 240 -6.99 -24.72 -28.20
CA SER A 240 -8.09 -23.76 -28.06
C SER A 240 -7.73 -22.66 -27.07
N ASP A 241 -7.80 -21.40 -27.48
CA ASP A 241 -7.48 -20.22 -26.66
C ASP A 241 -8.50 -19.95 -25.56
N THR A 242 -9.60 -20.71 -25.51
CA THR A 242 -10.66 -20.54 -24.49
C THR A 242 -10.14 -20.67 -23.06
N LEU A 243 -9.30 -21.69 -22.78
CA LEU A 243 -8.71 -21.87 -21.44
C LEU A 243 -7.71 -20.77 -21.12
N LEU A 244 -6.94 -20.31 -22.12
CA LEU A 244 -6.00 -19.20 -21.97
C LEU A 244 -6.75 -17.92 -21.57
N PHE A 245 -7.75 -17.49 -22.34
CA PHE A 245 -8.44 -16.23 -22.08
C PHE A 245 -9.30 -16.27 -20.82
N ALA A 246 -9.98 -17.40 -20.55
CA ALA A 246 -10.73 -17.55 -19.31
C ALA A 246 -9.79 -17.54 -18.09
N GLY A 247 -8.69 -18.28 -18.16
CA GLY A 247 -7.69 -18.34 -17.08
C GLY A 247 -7.00 -16.99 -16.85
N LEU A 248 -6.54 -16.35 -17.90
CA LEU A 248 -5.91 -15.03 -17.83
C LEU A 248 -6.88 -13.97 -17.28
N GLY A 249 -8.12 -13.95 -17.75
CA GLY A 249 -9.14 -13.02 -17.28
C GLY A 249 -9.40 -13.15 -15.78
N LEU A 250 -9.48 -14.37 -15.26
CA LEU A 250 -9.70 -14.64 -13.83
C LEU A 250 -8.48 -14.28 -12.96
N VAL A 251 -7.26 -14.59 -13.43
CA VAL A 251 -6.02 -14.19 -12.73
C VAL A 251 -5.90 -12.67 -12.69
N ILE A 252 -6.11 -12.01 -13.82
CA ILE A 252 -6.08 -10.53 -13.90
C ILE A 252 -7.16 -9.92 -12.99
N MET A 253 -8.37 -10.48 -12.92
CA MET A 253 -9.42 -10.02 -12.00
C MET A 253 -8.94 -10.03 -10.55
N GLY A 254 -8.28 -11.09 -10.10
CA GLY A 254 -7.69 -11.17 -8.76
C GLY A 254 -6.62 -10.10 -8.52
N LEU A 255 -5.76 -9.84 -9.49
CA LEU A 255 -4.72 -8.80 -9.43
C LEU A 255 -5.31 -7.40 -9.41
N LEU A 256 -6.29 -7.11 -10.26
CA LEU A 256 -6.98 -5.82 -10.33
C LEU A 256 -7.73 -5.52 -9.02
N PHE A 257 -8.35 -6.54 -8.42
CA PHE A 257 -8.95 -6.43 -7.10
C PHE A 257 -7.89 -6.00 -6.06
N LYS A 258 -6.74 -6.67 -6.03
CA LYS A 258 -5.67 -6.36 -5.09
C LYS A 258 -5.06 -4.98 -5.32
N GLY A 259 -4.94 -4.55 -6.58
CA GLY A 259 -4.49 -3.22 -6.98
C GLY A 259 -5.50 -2.09 -6.76
N SER A 260 -6.73 -2.41 -6.32
CA SER A 260 -7.83 -1.45 -6.20
C SER A 260 -8.16 -0.77 -7.54
N VAL A 261 -8.13 -1.51 -8.63
CA VAL A 261 -8.42 -1.00 -9.97
C VAL A 261 -9.93 -1.12 -10.24
N GLY A 262 -10.57 -0.06 -10.71
CA GLY A 262 -11.98 -0.12 -11.10
C GLY A 262 -12.22 -1.02 -12.32
N PRO A 263 -13.28 -1.85 -12.34
CA PRO A 263 -14.42 -1.93 -11.41
C PRO A 263 -14.20 -2.80 -10.15
N PHE A 264 -13.05 -3.42 -9.96
CA PHE A 264 -12.75 -4.36 -8.86
C PHE A 264 -12.34 -3.68 -7.53
N HIS A 265 -12.75 -2.43 -7.32
CA HIS A 265 -12.31 -1.53 -6.24
C HIS A 265 -13.24 -1.49 -5.02
N LEU A 266 -14.40 -2.15 -5.04
CA LEU A 266 -15.52 -1.94 -4.10
C LEU A 266 -15.13 -2.05 -2.61
N TRP A 267 -14.10 -2.83 -2.29
CA TRP A 267 -13.61 -2.98 -0.93
C TRP A 267 -12.85 -1.74 -0.41
N THR A 268 -12.20 -1.00 -1.29
CA THR A 268 -11.18 0.00 -0.92
C THR A 268 -11.74 1.19 -0.13
N PRO A 269 -12.87 1.83 -0.53
CA PRO A 269 -13.38 2.98 0.22
C PRO A 269 -13.84 2.61 1.63
N ASP A 270 -14.47 1.45 1.81
CA ASP A 270 -14.99 1.00 3.10
C ASP A 270 -13.85 0.57 4.03
N VAL A 271 -12.86 -0.15 3.49
CA VAL A 271 -11.70 -0.61 4.26
C VAL A 271 -10.80 0.56 4.67
N TYR A 272 -10.54 1.51 3.77
CA TYR A 272 -9.73 2.69 4.12
C TYR A 272 -10.41 3.57 5.17
N HIS A 273 -11.74 3.65 5.14
CA HIS A 273 -12.49 4.39 6.13
C HIS A 273 -12.49 3.74 7.50
N GLY A 274 -12.68 2.40 7.57
CA GLY A 274 -12.84 1.68 8.82
C GLY A 274 -11.53 1.22 9.48
N ALA A 275 -10.47 0.96 8.72
CA ALA A 275 -9.19 0.54 9.25
C ALA A 275 -8.46 1.65 10.04
N PRO A 276 -7.61 1.28 11.01
CA PRO A 276 -6.72 2.24 11.68
C PRO A 276 -5.89 3.01 10.66
N THR A 277 -5.75 4.33 10.80
CA THR A 277 -5.13 5.19 9.77
C THR A 277 -3.69 4.80 9.44
N ALA A 278 -2.89 4.37 10.42
CA ALA A 278 -1.53 3.88 10.17
C ALA A 278 -1.53 2.60 9.30
N VAL A 279 -2.49 1.67 9.54
CA VAL A 279 -2.68 0.47 8.71
C VAL A 279 -3.16 0.85 7.32
N THR A 280 -4.08 1.81 7.21
CA THR A 280 -4.54 2.33 5.90
C THR A 280 -3.38 2.91 5.10
N GLY A 281 -2.47 3.68 5.75
CA GLY A 281 -1.26 4.20 5.11
C GLY A 281 -0.35 3.10 4.58
N PHE A 282 -0.10 2.05 5.38
CA PHE A 282 0.66 0.88 4.96
C PHE A 282 0.01 0.18 3.75
N MET A 283 -1.31 -0.08 3.82
CA MET A 283 -2.04 -0.72 2.73
C MET A 283 -2.04 0.13 1.46
N ALA A 284 -2.36 1.41 1.57
CA ALA A 284 -2.47 2.31 0.42
C ALA A 284 -1.14 2.45 -0.34
N ALA A 285 -0.02 2.42 0.37
CA ALA A 285 1.32 2.51 -0.19
C ALA A 285 1.83 1.14 -0.64
N CYS A 286 2.08 0.21 0.30
CA CYS A 286 2.80 -1.04 0.03
C CYS A 286 1.97 -2.05 -0.77
N THR A 287 0.67 -2.20 -0.49
CA THR A 287 -0.17 -3.18 -1.22
C THR A 287 -0.28 -2.83 -2.70
N LYS A 288 -0.33 -1.52 -3.01
CA LYS A 288 -0.38 -1.07 -4.40
C LYS A 288 0.93 -1.36 -5.14
N VAL A 289 2.07 -1.12 -4.52
CA VAL A 289 3.39 -1.48 -5.07
C VAL A 289 3.46 -3.00 -5.34
N ALA A 290 3.03 -3.81 -4.39
CA ALA A 290 3.03 -5.26 -4.54
C ALA A 290 2.09 -5.74 -5.67
N ALA A 291 0.85 -5.26 -5.70
CA ALA A 291 -0.14 -5.65 -6.69
C ALA A 291 0.30 -5.31 -8.12
N PHE A 292 0.78 -4.09 -8.33
CA PHE A 292 1.31 -3.67 -9.63
C PHE A 292 2.64 -4.35 -9.95
N GLY A 293 3.52 -4.57 -8.97
CA GLY A 293 4.77 -5.31 -9.17
C GLY A 293 4.53 -6.73 -9.67
N GLY A 294 3.62 -7.48 -9.03
CA GLY A 294 3.24 -8.81 -9.48
C GLY A 294 2.53 -8.81 -10.84
N MET A 295 1.64 -7.84 -11.08
CA MET A 295 0.96 -7.71 -12.37
C MET A 295 1.92 -7.37 -13.51
N LEU A 296 2.83 -6.42 -13.30
CA LEU A 296 3.87 -6.08 -14.28
C LEU A 296 4.70 -7.32 -14.62
N ARG A 297 5.14 -8.05 -13.60
CA ARG A 297 5.91 -9.27 -13.81
C ARG A 297 5.14 -10.29 -14.63
N LEU A 298 3.89 -10.58 -14.27
CA LEU A 298 3.03 -11.52 -14.99
C LEU A 298 2.86 -11.12 -16.46
N LEU A 299 2.54 -9.85 -16.74
CA LEU A 299 2.30 -9.36 -18.09
C LEU A 299 3.58 -9.35 -18.95
N HIS A 300 4.72 -8.95 -18.38
CA HIS A 300 5.98 -8.89 -19.11
C HIS A 300 6.61 -10.27 -19.35
N VAL A 301 6.49 -11.21 -18.42
CA VAL A 301 7.17 -12.52 -18.50
C VAL A 301 6.26 -13.58 -19.12
N ALA A 302 5.02 -13.74 -18.62
CA ALA A 302 4.16 -14.85 -19.02
C ALA A 302 3.28 -14.53 -20.24
N PHE A 303 2.85 -13.27 -20.43
CA PHE A 303 1.79 -12.94 -21.40
C PHE A 303 2.19 -11.83 -22.41
N SER A 304 3.48 -11.56 -22.57
CA SER A 304 3.95 -10.58 -23.56
C SER A 304 3.60 -10.97 -25.00
N ALA A 305 3.67 -12.26 -25.32
CA ALA A 305 3.35 -12.79 -26.65
C ALA A 305 1.86 -12.66 -27.03
N SER A 306 0.95 -12.74 -26.04
CA SER A 306 -0.50 -12.62 -26.23
C SER A 306 -1.04 -11.23 -25.94
N SER A 307 -0.19 -10.20 -26.00
CA SER A 307 -0.54 -8.82 -25.62
C SER A 307 -1.68 -8.23 -26.45
N TRP A 308 -1.81 -8.60 -27.70
CA TRP A 308 -2.85 -8.10 -28.60
C TRP A 308 -4.27 -8.37 -28.07
N GLU A 309 -4.51 -9.52 -27.44
CA GLU A 309 -5.82 -9.96 -26.99
C GLU A 309 -6.27 -9.25 -25.71
N TRP A 310 -5.39 -9.12 -24.71
CA TRP A 310 -5.75 -8.56 -23.41
C TRP A 310 -5.53 -7.04 -23.30
N HIS A 311 -4.77 -6.44 -24.22
CA HIS A 311 -4.43 -5.02 -24.19
C HIS A 311 -5.67 -4.12 -24.14
N TRP A 312 -6.66 -4.38 -25.00
CA TRP A 312 -7.90 -3.60 -25.08
C TRP A 312 -8.77 -3.72 -23.82
N VAL A 313 -8.75 -4.88 -23.18
CA VAL A 313 -9.46 -5.11 -21.92
C VAL A 313 -8.85 -4.25 -20.83
N LEU A 314 -7.54 -4.29 -20.66
CA LEU A 314 -6.84 -3.50 -19.64
C LEU A 314 -6.87 -2.01 -19.94
N TRP A 315 -6.88 -1.61 -21.23
CA TRP A 315 -7.10 -0.23 -21.65
C TRP A 315 -8.46 0.29 -21.16
N THR A 316 -9.52 -0.49 -21.39
CA THR A 316 -10.88 -0.17 -20.91
C THR A 316 -10.93 -0.11 -19.39
N VAL A 317 -10.32 -1.05 -18.71
CA VAL A 317 -10.22 -1.09 -17.25
C VAL A 317 -9.48 0.14 -16.70
N ALA A 318 -8.39 0.58 -17.34
CA ALA A 318 -7.67 1.79 -16.95
C ALA A 318 -8.58 3.04 -17.03
N VAL A 319 -9.32 3.20 -18.13
CA VAL A 319 -10.28 4.30 -18.31
C VAL A 319 -11.38 4.25 -17.25
N LEU A 320 -11.99 3.08 -17.04
CA LEU A 320 -13.04 2.91 -16.02
C LEU A 320 -12.51 3.25 -14.63
N SER A 321 -11.30 2.80 -14.29
CA SER A 321 -10.69 3.10 -12.99
C SER A 321 -10.49 4.60 -12.78
N MET A 322 -9.97 5.31 -13.78
CA MET A 322 -9.82 6.77 -13.73
C MET A 322 -11.15 7.47 -13.54
N LEU A 323 -12.17 7.12 -14.32
CA LEU A 323 -13.49 7.76 -14.28
C LEU A 323 -14.20 7.47 -12.95
N ILE A 324 -14.26 6.21 -12.52
CA ILE A 324 -14.89 5.81 -11.24
C ILE A 324 -14.21 6.52 -10.08
N GLY A 325 -12.87 6.52 -10.05
CA GLY A 325 -12.11 7.13 -8.97
C GLY A 325 -12.38 8.64 -8.87
N VAL A 326 -12.39 9.34 -9.99
CA VAL A 326 -12.62 10.79 -10.00
C VAL A 326 -14.08 11.13 -9.69
N VAL A 327 -15.03 10.56 -10.41
CA VAL A 327 -16.45 10.90 -10.27
C VAL A 327 -16.98 10.55 -8.89
N SER A 328 -16.69 9.32 -8.40
CA SER A 328 -17.11 8.92 -7.06
C SER A 328 -16.36 9.69 -5.96
N GLY A 329 -15.11 10.06 -6.18
CA GLY A 329 -14.32 10.88 -5.25
C GLY A 329 -14.93 12.26 -5.02
N LEU A 330 -15.43 12.91 -6.07
CA LEU A 330 -16.06 14.24 -6.00
C LEU A 330 -17.33 14.26 -5.12
N THR A 331 -18.05 13.14 -5.01
CA THR A 331 -19.27 13.02 -4.22
C THR A 331 -19.02 12.72 -2.73
N GLN A 332 -17.78 12.35 -2.35
CA GLN A 332 -17.48 11.96 -0.98
C GLN A 332 -17.51 13.15 -0.01
N ARG A 333 -17.97 12.87 1.21
CA ARG A 333 -17.96 13.78 2.36
C ARG A 333 -16.97 13.36 3.45
N ASP A 334 -16.41 12.19 3.32
CA ASP A 334 -15.38 11.64 4.21
C ASP A 334 -14.03 11.71 3.51
N LEU A 335 -13.00 12.24 4.21
CA LEU A 335 -11.67 12.45 3.65
C LEU A 335 -10.96 11.13 3.33
N LYS A 336 -11.03 10.12 4.22
CA LYS A 336 -10.40 8.81 3.98
C LYS A 336 -11.02 8.10 2.78
N ARG A 337 -12.34 8.17 2.62
CA ARG A 337 -13.05 7.66 1.44
C ARG A 337 -12.67 8.43 0.17
N MET A 338 -12.56 9.75 0.26
CA MET A 338 -12.12 10.57 -0.86
C MET A 338 -10.70 10.20 -1.33
N ILE A 339 -9.76 10.01 -0.39
CA ILE A 339 -8.40 9.54 -0.70
C ILE A 339 -8.42 8.10 -1.23
N ALA A 340 -9.35 7.25 -0.78
CA ALA A 340 -9.52 5.90 -1.35
C ALA A 340 -9.95 5.95 -2.83
N TYR A 341 -10.91 6.80 -3.19
CA TYR A 341 -11.30 6.99 -4.59
C TYR A 341 -10.20 7.66 -5.42
N SER A 342 -9.46 8.59 -4.82
CA SER A 342 -8.22 9.11 -5.41
C SER A 342 -7.24 7.97 -5.73
N SER A 343 -7.05 7.04 -4.80
CA SER A 343 -6.20 5.86 -4.99
C SER A 343 -6.67 4.97 -6.15
N ILE A 344 -7.98 4.84 -6.37
CA ILE A 344 -8.56 4.11 -7.51
C ILE A 344 -8.26 4.83 -8.83
N ALA A 345 -8.36 6.17 -8.86
CA ALA A 345 -7.97 6.95 -10.03
C ALA A 345 -6.48 6.79 -10.36
N HIS A 346 -5.61 6.87 -9.33
CA HIS A 346 -4.16 6.64 -9.48
C HIS A 346 -3.83 5.22 -9.96
N ALA A 347 -4.61 4.21 -9.57
CA ALA A 347 -4.48 2.87 -10.13
C ALA A 347 -4.75 2.85 -11.64
N GLY A 348 -5.74 3.60 -12.10
CA GLY A 348 -5.98 3.82 -13.54
C GLY A 348 -4.78 4.46 -14.26
N PHE A 349 -4.17 5.51 -13.67
CA PHE A 349 -2.96 6.13 -14.25
C PHE A 349 -1.76 5.18 -14.27
N LEU A 350 -1.57 4.36 -13.23
CA LEU A 350 -0.52 3.32 -13.20
C LEU A 350 -0.74 2.27 -14.29
N MET A 351 -1.99 1.86 -14.54
CA MET A 351 -2.33 0.94 -15.61
C MET A 351 -1.89 1.45 -16.99
N VAL A 352 -1.98 2.77 -17.24
CA VAL A 352 -1.55 3.36 -18.51
C VAL A 352 -0.09 3.03 -18.83
N GLY A 353 0.80 3.09 -17.83
CA GLY A 353 2.21 2.69 -18.01
C GLY A 353 2.38 1.17 -18.09
N ALA A 354 1.66 0.42 -17.26
CA ALA A 354 1.78 -1.03 -17.16
C ALA A 354 1.44 -1.77 -18.48
N ILE A 355 0.44 -1.29 -19.20
CA ILE A 355 -0.01 -1.92 -20.45
C ILE A 355 0.85 -1.60 -21.67
N THR A 356 1.83 -0.70 -21.57
CA THR A 356 2.72 -0.36 -22.71
C THR A 356 3.64 -1.50 -23.11
N LEU A 357 3.98 -2.41 -22.21
CA LEU A 357 4.94 -3.50 -22.36
C LEU A 357 6.32 -3.05 -22.90
N THR A 358 6.68 -1.81 -22.68
CA THR A 358 7.99 -1.26 -23.06
C THR A 358 8.87 -1.08 -21.82
N GLU A 359 10.19 -1.13 -21.97
CA GLU A 359 11.13 -0.84 -20.87
C GLU A 359 10.89 0.56 -20.28
N ARG A 360 10.59 1.54 -21.14
CA ARG A 360 10.26 2.90 -20.72
C ARG A 360 8.96 2.94 -19.90
N GLY A 361 7.94 2.16 -20.29
CA GLY A 361 6.69 2.06 -19.55
C GLY A 361 6.85 1.34 -18.21
N LEU A 362 7.66 0.29 -18.17
CA LEU A 362 8.01 -0.40 -16.94
C LEU A 362 8.70 0.56 -15.96
N SER A 363 9.79 1.20 -16.38
CA SER A 363 10.53 2.18 -15.58
C SER A 363 9.63 3.32 -15.08
N ALA A 364 8.78 3.88 -15.96
CA ALA A 364 7.82 4.93 -15.61
C ALA A 364 6.81 4.47 -14.55
N THR A 365 6.30 3.24 -14.67
CA THR A 365 5.34 2.68 -13.71
C THR A 365 5.99 2.42 -12.36
N LEU A 366 7.20 1.86 -12.35
CA LEU A 366 8.00 1.65 -11.13
C LEU A 366 8.26 2.98 -10.40
N PHE A 367 8.71 4.00 -11.13
CA PHE A 367 8.90 5.35 -10.56
C PHE A 367 7.61 5.93 -9.98
N TYR A 368 6.49 5.77 -10.69
CA TYR A 368 5.22 6.30 -10.22
C TYR A 368 4.71 5.57 -8.97
N LEU A 369 4.89 4.25 -8.87
CA LEU A 369 4.59 3.47 -7.66
C LEU A 369 5.39 3.97 -6.46
N PHE A 370 6.69 4.23 -6.66
CA PHE A 370 7.57 4.80 -5.65
C PHE A 370 7.07 6.18 -5.19
N ALA A 371 6.86 7.12 -6.12
CA ALA A 371 6.43 8.48 -5.84
C ALA A 371 5.06 8.52 -5.13
N TYR A 372 4.10 7.76 -5.65
CA TYR A 372 2.75 7.66 -5.09
C TYR A 372 2.75 7.07 -3.67
N GLY A 373 3.56 6.02 -3.45
CA GLY A 373 3.63 5.34 -2.16
C GLY A 373 4.03 6.29 -1.02
N PHE A 374 5.11 7.06 -1.20
CA PHE A 374 5.58 8.01 -0.19
C PHE A 374 4.62 9.16 0.05
N THR A 375 4.07 9.73 -1.03
CA THR A 375 3.08 10.82 -0.90
C THR A 375 1.84 10.34 -0.13
N THR A 376 1.32 9.16 -0.47
CA THR A 376 0.12 8.61 0.16
C THR A 376 0.36 8.22 1.62
N LEU A 377 1.51 7.64 1.95
CA LEU A 377 1.89 7.31 3.32
C LEU A 377 1.92 8.57 4.21
N ALA A 378 2.52 9.67 3.73
CA ALA A 378 2.55 10.94 4.45
C ALA A 378 1.14 11.55 4.59
N VAL A 379 0.29 11.45 3.56
CA VAL A 379 -1.11 11.91 3.62
C VAL A 379 -1.85 11.20 4.76
N PHE A 380 -1.76 9.87 4.86
CA PHE A 380 -2.40 9.14 5.96
C PHE A 380 -1.76 9.45 7.32
N GLY A 381 -0.44 9.66 7.38
CA GLY A 381 0.22 10.12 8.59
C GLY A 381 -0.37 11.44 9.12
N LEU A 382 -0.63 12.41 8.23
CA LEU A 382 -1.24 13.70 8.59
C LEU A 382 -2.73 13.57 8.95
N ILE A 383 -3.50 12.72 8.25
CA ILE A 383 -4.91 12.48 8.57
C ILE A 383 -5.06 11.98 10.02
N GLY A 384 -4.17 11.12 10.49
CA GLY A 384 -4.20 10.61 11.86
C GLY A 384 -3.99 11.68 12.95
N LEU A 385 -3.44 12.86 12.62
CA LEU A 385 -3.17 13.94 13.58
C LEU A 385 -4.39 14.82 13.88
N VAL A 386 -5.38 14.88 12.99
CA VAL A 386 -6.59 15.70 13.18
C VAL A 386 -7.64 14.86 13.89
N ARG A 387 -8.09 15.27 15.08
CA ARG A 387 -8.88 14.42 15.96
C ARG A 387 -10.09 15.15 16.55
N THR A 388 -11.19 14.41 16.66
CA THR A 388 -12.37 14.77 17.43
C THR A 388 -12.38 14.05 18.78
N SER A 389 -13.35 14.33 19.64
CA SER A 389 -13.60 13.59 20.90
C SER A 389 -13.86 12.09 20.67
N GLU A 390 -14.42 11.74 19.51
CA GLU A 390 -14.78 10.36 19.13
C GLU A 390 -13.64 9.59 18.45
N GLY A 391 -12.56 10.28 18.05
CA GLY A 391 -11.41 9.67 17.35
C GLY A 391 -10.86 10.53 16.23
N GLU A 392 -10.50 9.92 15.11
CA GLU A 392 -9.99 10.61 13.93
C GLU A 392 -11.07 11.47 13.27
N ALA A 393 -10.73 12.70 12.88
CA ALA A 393 -11.59 13.60 12.14
C ALA A 393 -11.62 13.22 10.67
N THR A 394 -12.56 12.41 10.25
CA THR A 394 -12.64 11.94 8.88
C THR A 394 -13.61 12.74 8.01
N HIS A 395 -14.58 13.45 8.59
CA HIS A 395 -15.54 14.25 7.84
C HIS A 395 -14.87 15.50 7.25
N LEU A 396 -15.16 15.83 5.98
CA LEU A 396 -14.55 17.00 5.33
C LEU A 396 -14.84 18.32 6.07
N SER A 397 -16.04 18.46 6.66
CA SER A 397 -16.39 19.65 7.46
C SER A 397 -15.44 19.88 8.64
N ASP A 398 -14.86 18.82 9.20
CA ASP A 398 -13.96 18.90 10.35
C ASP A 398 -12.63 19.58 9.98
N TRP A 399 -12.29 19.59 8.69
CA TRP A 399 -11.07 20.21 8.17
C TRP A 399 -11.22 21.69 7.84
N ALA A 400 -12.44 22.25 8.01
CA ALA A 400 -12.71 23.67 7.76
C ALA A 400 -11.86 24.56 8.69
N GLY A 401 -11.19 25.55 8.10
CA GLY A 401 -10.38 26.52 8.83
C GLY A 401 -9.15 25.94 9.53
N LEU A 402 -8.70 24.74 9.15
CA LEU A 402 -7.52 24.10 9.76
C LEU A 402 -6.28 24.98 9.68
N ALA A 403 -6.11 25.77 8.61
CA ALA A 403 -4.99 26.70 8.46
C ALA A 403 -4.92 27.77 9.58
N LYS A 404 -6.07 28.16 10.14
CA LYS A 404 -6.12 29.10 11.27
C LYS A 404 -5.72 28.45 12.60
N ARG A 405 -5.92 27.13 12.75
CA ARG A 405 -5.58 26.35 13.96
C ARG A 405 -4.17 25.80 13.93
N SER A 406 -3.74 25.26 12.80
CA SER A 406 -2.43 24.66 12.60
C SER A 406 -1.92 24.95 11.19
N PRO A 407 -1.31 26.12 10.96
CA PRO A 407 -0.87 26.56 9.63
C PRO A 407 0.18 25.63 9.04
N LEU A 408 1.11 25.10 9.85
CA LEU A 408 2.14 24.18 9.40
C LEU A 408 1.54 22.89 8.85
N LEU A 409 0.62 22.26 9.62
CA LEU A 409 -0.03 21.01 9.19
C LEU A 409 -0.85 21.24 7.92
N ALA A 410 -1.62 22.33 7.86
CA ALA A 410 -2.42 22.67 6.69
C ALA A 410 -1.53 22.90 5.45
N THR A 411 -0.38 23.54 5.59
CA THR A 411 0.58 23.80 4.49
C THR A 411 1.20 22.47 4.00
N VAL A 412 1.67 21.62 4.90
CA VAL A 412 2.26 20.33 4.55
C VAL A 412 1.23 19.42 3.89
N PHE A 413 0.00 19.40 4.43
CA PHE A 413 -1.09 18.63 3.83
C PHE A 413 -1.46 19.12 2.43
N THR A 414 -1.52 20.45 2.26
CA THR A 414 -1.74 21.08 0.95
C THR A 414 -0.66 20.69 -0.06
N PHE A 415 0.61 20.73 0.34
CA PHE A 415 1.71 20.30 -0.52
C PHE A 415 1.52 18.86 -1.01
N LEU A 416 1.16 17.93 -0.11
CA LEU A 416 0.93 16.52 -0.48
C LEU A 416 -0.32 16.35 -1.35
N LEU A 417 -1.40 17.11 -1.10
CA LEU A 417 -2.60 17.10 -1.96
C LEU A 417 -2.29 17.63 -3.37
N LEU A 418 -1.48 18.68 -3.48
CA LEU A 418 -1.01 19.20 -4.77
C LEU A 418 -0.09 18.20 -5.49
N ALA A 419 0.70 17.42 -4.74
CA ALA A 419 1.48 16.33 -5.30
C ALA A 419 0.58 15.22 -5.88
N LEU A 420 -0.48 14.82 -5.18
CA LEU A 420 -1.47 13.88 -5.71
C LEU A 420 -2.22 14.46 -6.94
N ALA A 421 -2.51 15.75 -6.94
CA ALA A 421 -3.07 16.44 -8.11
C ALA A 421 -2.11 16.37 -9.31
N GLY A 422 -0.80 16.35 -9.06
CA GLY A 422 0.22 16.36 -10.10
C GLY A 422 0.62 17.79 -10.50
N ILE A 423 0.86 18.65 -9.52
CA ILE A 423 1.39 20.00 -9.75
C ILE A 423 2.91 19.94 -9.94
N PRO A 424 3.49 20.71 -10.88
CA PRO A 424 4.94 20.76 -11.12
C PRO A 424 5.77 20.93 -9.84
N ALA A 425 7.02 20.47 -9.88
CA ALA A 425 7.95 20.40 -8.76
C ALA A 425 7.58 19.37 -7.66
N THR A 426 6.65 18.46 -7.93
CA THR A 426 6.33 17.31 -7.06
C THR A 426 6.58 15.99 -7.76
N SER A 427 6.88 14.93 -6.97
CA SER A 427 7.09 13.58 -7.53
C SER A 427 5.82 13.02 -8.20
N GLY A 428 4.63 13.44 -7.76
CA GLY A 428 3.36 13.04 -8.38
C GLY A 428 3.18 13.60 -9.80
N PHE A 429 3.65 14.82 -10.06
CA PHE A 429 3.70 15.36 -11.42
C PHE A 429 4.64 14.54 -12.30
N MET A 430 5.87 14.30 -11.83
CA MET A 430 6.85 13.55 -12.59
C MET A 430 6.37 12.12 -12.86
N GLY A 431 5.74 11.44 -11.89
CA GLY A 431 5.16 10.12 -12.08
C GLY A 431 4.13 10.07 -13.20
N LYS A 432 3.18 11.01 -13.22
CA LYS A 432 2.18 11.12 -14.30
C LYS A 432 2.84 11.46 -15.65
N PHE A 433 3.78 12.40 -15.63
CA PHE A 433 4.46 12.85 -16.85
C PHE A 433 5.22 11.72 -17.53
N VAL A 434 6.02 10.93 -16.79
CA VAL A 434 6.80 9.84 -17.38
C VAL A 434 5.90 8.71 -17.89
N VAL A 435 4.82 8.38 -17.16
CA VAL A 435 3.85 7.35 -17.56
C VAL A 435 3.11 7.76 -18.83
N PHE A 436 2.58 8.97 -18.89
CA PHE A 436 1.88 9.46 -20.08
C PHE A 436 2.82 9.64 -21.28
N SER A 437 4.06 10.08 -21.04
CA SER A 437 5.09 10.16 -22.08
C SER A 437 5.43 8.79 -22.65
N ALA A 438 5.58 7.76 -21.81
CA ALA A 438 5.83 6.39 -22.23
C ALA A 438 4.66 5.83 -23.06
N ALA A 439 3.43 6.03 -22.60
CA ALA A 439 2.22 5.60 -23.30
C ALA A 439 2.03 6.33 -24.65
N PHE A 440 2.31 7.62 -24.69
CA PHE A 440 2.26 8.39 -25.95
C PHE A 440 3.28 7.87 -26.96
N SER A 441 4.51 7.59 -26.52
CA SER A 441 5.56 7.00 -27.37
C SER A 441 5.21 5.59 -27.87
N ALA A 442 4.37 4.85 -27.11
CA ALA A 442 3.86 3.53 -27.49
C ALA A 442 2.59 3.61 -28.40
N GLY A 443 2.22 4.79 -28.89
CA GLY A 443 1.07 4.97 -29.80
C GLY A 443 -0.30 5.04 -29.11
N MET A 444 -0.36 5.14 -27.77
CA MET A 444 -1.62 5.18 -27.00
C MET A 444 -2.14 6.61 -26.78
N GLY A 445 -2.03 7.49 -27.79
CA GLY A 445 -2.46 8.88 -27.69
C GLY A 445 -3.86 9.10 -27.12
N PRO A 446 -4.91 8.40 -27.58
CA PRO A 446 -6.27 8.54 -27.03
C PRO A 446 -6.35 8.25 -25.52
N LEU A 447 -5.65 7.22 -25.02
CA LEU A 447 -5.61 6.89 -23.59
C LEU A 447 -4.92 8.00 -22.79
N VAL A 448 -3.86 8.58 -23.33
CA VAL A 448 -3.15 9.72 -22.70
C VAL A 448 -4.08 10.93 -22.58
N VAL A 449 -4.84 11.26 -23.63
CA VAL A 449 -5.81 12.37 -23.59
C VAL A 449 -6.86 12.15 -22.50
N ILE A 450 -7.44 10.94 -22.43
CA ILE A 450 -8.40 10.58 -21.37
C ILE A 450 -7.74 10.69 -19.99
N GLY A 451 -6.52 10.21 -19.84
CA GLY A 451 -5.75 10.28 -18.60
C GLY A 451 -5.47 11.73 -18.16
N LEU A 452 -5.11 12.61 -19.06
CA LEU A 452 -4.92 14.05 -18.79
C LEU A 452 -6.23 14.72 -18.34
N LEU A 453 -7.34 14.44 -19.01
CA LEU A 453 -8.66 14.97 -18.62
C LEU A 453 -9.08 14.45 -17.25
N ALA A 454 -8.92 13.15 -16.99
CA ALA A 454 -9.19 12.56 -15.67
C ALA A 454 -8.29 13.15 -14.59
N SER A 455 -7.01 13.41 -14.88
CA SER A 455 -6.09 14.05 -13.93
C SER A 455 -6.48 15.50 -13.63
N ALA A 456 -6.92 16.27 -14.63
CA ALA A 456 -7.43 17.62 -14.44
C ALA A 456 -8.70 17.63 -13.58
N LEU A 457 -9.63 16.70 -13.82
CA LEU A 457 -10.82 16.53 -12.98
C LEU A 457 -10.45 16.09 -11.55
N ALA A 458 -9.49 15.19 -11.39
CA ALA A 458 -9.01 14.77 -10.07
C ALA A 458 -8.42 15.93 -9.25
N ALA A 459 -7.87 16.97 -9.87
CA ALA A 459 -7.38 18.14 -9.17
C ALA A 459 -8.46 18.83 -8.33
N PHE A 460 -9.72 18.81 -8.78
CA PHE A 460 -10.84 19.38 -8.00
C PHE A 460 -11.08 18.66 -6.68
N LEU A 461 -10.80 17.35 -6.57
CA LEU A 461 -10.88 16.62 -5.30
C LEU A 461 -10.00 17.28 -4.24
N TYR A 462 -8.77 17.56 -4.61
CA TYR A 462 -7.76 18.08 -3.70
C TYR A 462 -7.94 19.58 -3.44
N LEU A 463 -8.25 20.35 -4.48
CA LEU A 463 -8.52 21.78 -4.36
C LEU A 463 -9.71 22.07 -3.44
N ARG A 464 -10.76 21.24 -3.48
CA ARG A 464 -11.90 21.34 -2.57
C ARG A 464 -11.46 21.29 -1.10
N VAL A 465 -10.56 20.36 -0.74
CA VAL A 465 -10.05 20.23 0.62
C VAL A 465 -9.17 21.43 0.98
N ILE A 466 -8.32 21.87 0.07
CA ILE A 466 -7.44 23.03 0.28
C ILE A 466 -8.28 24.29 0.52
N VAL A 467 -9.29 24.54 -0.31
CA VAL A 467 -10.20 25.68 -0.13
C VAL A 467 -10.90 25.61 1.23
N LEU A 468 -11.37 24.43 1.63
CA LEU A 468 -12.03 24.23 2.92
C LEU A 468 -11.08 24.56 4.09
N MET A 469 -9.81 24.15 4.03
CA MET A 469 -8.83 24.38 5.09
C MET A 469 -8.43 25.85 5.23
N PHE A 470 -8.31 26.59 4.13
CA PHE A 470 -7.75 27.94 4.15
C PHE A 470 -8.80 29.06 4.15
N PHE A 471 -9.94 28.87 3.49
CA PHE A 471 -10.91 29.94 3.24
C PHE A 471 -12.18 29.85 4.10
N ASN A 472 -12.41 28.74 4.80
CA ASN A 472 -13.53 28.62 5.72
C ASN A 472 -13.13 28.96 7.16
N ASP A 473 -14.11 29.31 7.97
CA ASP A 473 -13.93 29.51 9.41
C ASP A 473 -13.95 28.16 10.15
N PRO A 474 -13.10 27.99 11.17
CA PRO A 474 -13.13 26.82 12.01
C PRO A 474 -14.42 26.79 12.86
N ALA A 475 -15.05 25.62 12.99
CA ALA A 475 -16.17 25.44 13.90
C ALA A 475 -15.71 25.70 15.37
N PRO A 476 -16.55 26.31 16.25
CA PRO A 476 -16.17 26.59 17.65
C PRO A 476 -15.68 25.35 18.39
N ASP A 477 -16.38 24.21 18.25
CA ASP A 477 -16.06 22.92 18.85
C ASP A 477 -15.39 21.96 17.87
N GLY A 478 -14.69 22.48 16.88
CA GLY A 478 -14.06 21.67 15.84
C GLY A 478 -12.88 20.86 16.35
N PRO A 479 -12.36 19.93 15.51
CA PRO A 479 -11.33 18.98 15.87
C PRO A 479 -10.05 19.65 16.32
N THR A 480 -9.31 18.97 17.19
CA THR A 480 -7.99 19.37 17.66
C THR A 480 -6.91 18.74 16.81
N VAL A 481 -5.74 19.38 16.75
CA VAL A 481 -4.56 18.82 16.10
C VAL A 481 -3.66 18.25 17.19
N SER A 482 -3.45 16.93 17.15
CA SER A 482 -2.51 16.27 18.05
C SER A 482 -1.07 16.62 17.68
N VAL A 483 -0.22 16.86 18.68
CA VAL A 483 1.21 17.03 18.45
C VAL A 483 1.81 15.67 18.08
N PRO A 484 2.43 15.54 16.89
CA PRO A 484 3.02 14.27 16.49
C PRO A 484 4.22 13.92 17.34
N GLY A 485 4.40 12.65 17.66
CA GLY A 485 5.63 12.14 18.24
C GLY A 485 6.77 12.09 17.22
N ALA A 486 7.96 11.75 17.70
CA ALA A 486 9.14 11.68 16.85
C ALA A 486 8.97 10.68 15.68
N PHE A 487 8.30 9.57 15.91
CA PHE A 487 8.08 8.54 14.89
C PHE A 487 7.13 9.01 13.78
N THR A 488 5.99 9.59 14.13
CA THR A 488 5.05 10.15 13.14
C THR A 488 5.68 11.32 12.38
N THR A 489 6.41 12.20 13.08
CA THR A 489 7.13 13.31 12.45
C THR A 489 8.16 12.78 11.45
N ALA A 490 8.94 11.76 11.80
CA ALA A 490 9.92 11.15 10.90
C ALA A 490 9.26 10.54 9.66
N ALA A 491 8.14 9.81 9.82
CA ALA A 491 7.42 9.20 8.72
C ALA A 491 6.85 10.24 7.74
N ILE A 492 6.22 11.29 8.27
CA ILE A 492 5.67 12.39 7.46
C ILE A 492 6.80 13.14 6.75
N THR A 493 7.88 13.47 7.47
CA THR A 493 9.05 14.16 6.90
C THR A 493 9.68 13.34 5.78
N LEU A 494 9.84 12.03 5.96
CA LEU A 494 10.33 11.13 4.92
C LEU A 494 9.48 11.24 3.64
N GLY A 495 8.15 11.13 3.76
CA GLY A 495 7.26 11.25 2.62
C GLY A 495 7.30 12.61 1.94
N VAL A 496 7.35 13.71 2.71
CA VAL A 496 7.45 15.08 2.19
C VAL A 496 8.78 15.31 1.46
N VAL A 497 9.90 14.89 2.08
CA VAL A 497 11.24 15.04 1.49
C VAL A 497 11.35 14.24 0.19
N VAL A 498 10.90 12.98 0.18
CA VAL A 498 10.88 12.16 -1.03
C VAL A 498 10.00 12.78 -2.12
N THR A 499 8.80 13.29 -1.76
CA THR A 499 7.89 13.93 -2.72
C THR A 499 8.52 15.18 -3.35
N LEU A 500 9.23 15.99 -2.57
CA LEU A 500 9.91 17.19 -3.06
C LEU A 500 11.17 16.85 -3.87
N LEU A 501 12.04 15.99 -3.31
CA LEU A 501 13.32 15.63 -3.92
C LEU A 501 13.12 15.03 -5.31
N PHE A 502 12.24 14.05 -5.45
CA PHE A 502 11.97 13.38 -6.73
C PHE A 502 11.00 14.14 -7.63
N GLY A 503 10.41 15.22 -7.12
CA GLY A 503 9.74 16.23 -7.95
C GLY A 503 10.74 17.16 -8.65
N LEU A 504 11.85 17.48 -7.99
CA LEU A 504 12.91 18.38 -8.52
C LEU A 504 14.03 17.61 -9.23
N ALA A 505 14.40 16.43 -8.74
CA ALA A 505 15.47 15.59 -9.27
C ALA A 505 14.99 14.14 -9.50
N PRO A 506 14.06 13.91 -10.44
CA PRO A 506 13.48 12.59 -10.67
C PRO A 506 14.49 11.57 -11.21
N GLN A 507 15.56 12.05 -11.84
CA GLN A 507 16.55 11.22 -12.52
C GLN A 507 17.16 10.17 -11.59
N LEU A 508 17.42 10.52 -10.34
CA LEU A 508 18.00 9.59 -9.36
C LEU A 508 17.18 8.30 -9.16
N ALA A 509 15.84 8.40 -9.13
CA ALA A 509 14.98 7.24 -9.01
C ALA A 509 14.67 6.60 -10.37
N LEU A 510 14.60 7.39 -11.44
CA LEU A 510 14.41 6.89 -12.80
C LEU A 510 15.60 6.05 -13.26
N ASP A 511 16.83 6.47 -12.99
CA ASP A 511 18.03 5.71 -13.32
C ASP A 511 18.01 4.35 -12.63
N TRP A 512 17.62 4.31 -11.35
CA TRP A 512 17.48 3.05 -10.63
C TRP A 512 16.33 2.19 -11.18
N ALA A 513 15.20 2.79 -11.54
CA ALA A 513 14.06 2.09 -12.14
C ALA A 513 14.35 1.57 -13.56
N SER A 514 15.32 2.14 -14.28
CA SER A 514 15.66 1.81 -15.67
C SER A 514 16.74 0.74 -15.84
N VAL A 515 17.34 0.24 -14.74
CA VAL A 515 18.50 -0.66 -14.77
C VAL A 515 18.22 -2.05 -15.39
N GLY A 516 16.97 -2.38 -15.69
CA GLY A 516 16.64 -3.61 -16.43
C GLY A 516 15.23 -4.12 -16.15
N GLY A 517 14.81 -5.07 -16.99
CA GLY A 517 13.50 -5.71 -16.91
C GLY A 517 13.38 -6.79 -15.84
N PHE A 518 12.30 -7.54 -15.92
CA PHE A 518 12.12 -8.75 -15.14
C PHE A 518 12.94 -9.90 -15.75
N VAL A 519 13.54 -10.71 -14.88
CA VAL A 519 14.22 -11.95 -15.25
C VAL A 519 13.18 -13.06 -15.32
N SER A 520 13.23 -13.87 -16.37
CA SER A 520 12.41 -15.07 -16.59
C SER A 520 13.11 -16.32 -16.09
#